data_fc70a1587656d60b64f410ae0b5da844
#
_entry.id   fc70a1587656d60b64f410ae0b5da844
#
_cell.length_a   1.000
_cell.length_b   1.000
_cell.length_c   1.000
_cell.angle_alpha   90.00
_cell.angle_beta   90.00
_cell.angle_gamma   90.00
#
_symmetry.space_group_name_H-M   'P 1'
#
loop_
_entity.id
_entity.type
_entity.pdbx_description
1 polymer ?
#
loop_
_entity_poly.entity_id
_entity_poly.type
_entity_poly.pdbx_seq_one_letter_code
_entity_poly.pdbx_strand_id
1 'polypeptide(L)'
;MMFIGYTAGNAMGFSHMSSIFLGGMLSMSSTAIVFKAFNDMGLLQQKFTGIVLGILVIEDLVAVVMMVVLSTLAVGKHFEGKEMLESILKLAAFLIFWSALGIYLIPTLLKKIRRFTSNEILLITSLGLCLGMVMIATKAGFSAALGAFVMGSLLAETVEAEKIVHIVQPVKDLFASIFFVSVGMMIDPAMMWEYAVPIFILTLLVLSGQVLFGSFGVLLSGQPLKIAIQSGFSLTQVGEFAFIIASLGVSLNVTDKYLYPVIVAVSVITTFLTPYMIRLSEPAYRFIDIHMPESLKDYLVHYTSGAMTVKHQGTWHKLIRSMLVSVTLYLVVCVFFITL
;
A
#
# COMPACT_ATOMS: atom_id res chain seq x y z
N MET A 1 7.61 1.29 9.18
CA MET A 1 6.57 2.33 9.42
C MET A 1 5.51 1.86 10.41
N MET A 2 4.95 0.67 10.28
CA MET A 2 3.88 0.16 11.15
C MET A 2 4.23 0.27 12.66
N PHE A 3 5.41 -0.21 13.06
CA PHE A 3 5.86 -0.12 14.46
C PHE A 3 5.98 1.33 14.96
N ILE A 4 6.50 2.22 14.13
CA ILE A 4 6.64 3.64 14.51
C ILE A 4 5.28 4.31 14.65
N GLY A 5 4.35 4.04 13.74
CA GLY A 5 2.99 4.56 13.84
C GLY A 5 2.28 4.05 15.10
N TYR A 6 2.45 2.76 15.42
CA TYR A 6 1.93 2.16 16.64
C TYR A 6 2.51 2.83 17.92
N THR A 7 3.84 2.97 18.00
CA THR A 7 4.49 3.60 19.16
C THR A 7 4.12 5.08 19.28
N ALA A 8 4.01 5.80 18.17
CA ALA A 8 3.56 7.17 18.15
C ALA A 8 2.11 7.31 18.65
N GLY A 9 1.21 6.43 18.20
CA GLY A 9 -0.17 6.41 18.65
C GLY A 9 -0.28 6.19 20.16
N ASN A 10 0.43 5.19 20.70
CA ASN A 10 0.47 4.93 22.14
C ASN A 10 1.06 6.12 22.92
N ALA A 11 2.14 6.74 22.42
CA ALA A 11 2.74 7.91 23.06
C ALA A 11 1.83 9.14 23.06
N MET A 12 0.93 9.24 22.07
CA MET A 12 -0.09 10.30 21.96
C MET A 12 -1.36 9.99 22.78
N GLY A 13 -1.42 8.82 23.44
CA GLY A 13 -2.56 8.42 24.27
C GLY A 13 -3.75 7.83 23.48
N PHE A 14 -3.54 7.40 22.23
CA PHE A 14 -4.57 6.72 21.47
C PHE A 14 -4.83 5.32 22.05
N SER A 15 -6.02 4.80 21.83
CA SER A 15 -6.33 3.43 22.23
C SER A 15 -5.39 2.43 21.54
N HIS A 16 -5.21 1.26 22.13
CA HIS A 16 -4.33 0.22 21.55
C HIS A 16 -4.71 -0.13 20.11
N MET A 17 -6.02 -0.31 19.86
CA MET A 17 -6.52 -0.57 18.50
C MET A 17 -6.31 0.61 17.56
N SER A 18 -6.59 1.84 17.99
CA SER A 18 -6.32 3.04 17.19
C SER A 18 -4.84 3.16 16.83
N SER A 19 -3.93 2.79 17.74
CA SER A 19 -2.49 2.80 17.51
C SER A 19 -2.06 1.75 16.47
N ILE A 20 -2.64 0.55 16.52
CA ILE A 20 -2.40 -0.50 15.50
C ILE A 20 -2.89 -0.03 14.12
N PHE A 21 -4.12 0.47 14.05
CA PHE A 21 -4.68 1.01 12.81
C PHE A 21 -3.85 2.18 12.28
N LEU A 22 -3.42 3.10 13.16
CA LEU A 22 -2.53 4.21 12.79
C LEU A 22 -1.22 3.70 12.18
N GLY A 23 -0.60 2.69 12.76
CA GLY A 23 0.59 2.05 12.21
C GLY A 23 0.36 1.52 10.79
N GLY A 24 -0.76 0.86 10.56
CA GLY A 24 -1.18 0.40 9.24
C GLY A 24 -1.36 1.55 8.24
N MET A 25 -2.07 2.61 8.63
CA MET A 25 -2.33 3.77 7.80
C MET A 25 -1.05 4.49 7.37
N LEU A 26 -0.11 4.71 8.30
CA LEU A 26 1.16 5.41 8.02
C LEU A 26 2.16 4.57 7.22
N SER A 27 1.89 3.29 7.00
CA SER A 27 2.76 2.39 6.24
C SER A 27 2.47 2.38 4.75
N MET A 28 1.39 3.04 4.31
CA MET A 28 0.89 2.96 2.94
C MET A 28 1.15 4.25 2.17
N SER A 29 1.94 4.13 1.10
CA SER A 29 2.19 5.22 0.17
C SER A 29 1.15 5.23 -0.96
N SER A 30 1.06 6.31 -1.75
CA SER A 30 0.11 6.43 -2.86
C SER A 30 0.76 6.23 -4.21
N THR A 31 0.36 5.19 -4.92
CA THR A 31 0.80 4.91 -6.29
C THR A 31 0.37 6.02 -7.25
N ALA A 32 -0.88 6.50 -7.13
CA ALA A 32 -1.43 7.51 -8.02
C ALA A 32 -0.70 8.87 -7.88
N ILE A 33 -0.44 9.30 -6.63
CA ILE A 33 0.22 10.58 -6.35
C ILE A 33 1.67 10.56 -6.84
N VAL A 34 2.42 9.47 -6.55
CA VAL A 34 3.81 9.33 -6.99
C VAL A 34 3.91 9.29 -8.51
N PHE A 35 3.09 8.47 -9.16
CA PHE A 35 3.09 8.38 -10.62
C PHE A 35 2.80 9.74 -11.26
N LYS A 36 1.78 10.46 -10.75
CA LYS A 36 1.45 11.81 -11.21
C LYS A 36 2.62 12.76 -11.01
N ALA A 37 3.24 12.79 -9.83
CA ALA A 37 4.39 13.64 -9.55
C ALA A 37 5.58 13.34 -10.48
N PHE A 38 5.90 12.05 -10.72
CA PHE A 38 6.97 11.67 -11.64
C PHE A 38 6.66 12.07 -13.09
N ASN A 39 5.42 11.94 -13.52
CA ASN A 39 4.99 12.35 -14.85
C ASN A 39 5.11 13.87 -15.03
N ASP A 40 4.60 14.65 -14.09
CA ASP A 40 4.61 16.12 -14.13
C ASP A 40 6.04 16.68 -14.02
N MET A 41 6.96 15.96 -13.37
CA MET A 41 8.37 16.32 -13.24
C MET A 41 9.25 15.76 -14.37
N GLY A 42 8.72 14.96 -15.30
CA GLY A 42 9.48 14.33 -16.38
C GLY A 42 10.46 13.25 -15.92
N LEU A 43 10.19 12.57 -14.79
CA LEU A 43 11.10 11.61 -14.16
C LEU A 43 10.80 10.14 -14.51
N LEU A 44 9.80 9.86 -15.36
CA LEU A 44 9.36 8.49 -15.65
C LEU A 44 10.47 7.59 -16.22
N GLN A 45 11.47 8.15 -16.89
CA GLN A 45 12.59 7.41 -17.49
C GLN A 45 13.76 7.17 -16.52
N GLN A 46 13.67 7.66 -15.29
CA GLN A 46 14.75 7.50 -14.31
C GLN A 46 14.72 6.08 -13.69
N LYS A 47 15.92 5.54 -13.37
CA LYS A 47 16.03 4.19 -12.81
C LYS A 47 15.30 4.02 -11.47
N PHE A 48 15.37 5.03 -10.59
CA PHE A 48 14.69 4.97 -9.29
C PHE A 48 13.18 4.94 -9.42
N THR A 49 12.60 5.55 -10.46
CA THR A 49 11.15 5.56 -10.71
C THR A 49 10.61 4.14 -10.87
N GLY A 50 11.25 3.30 -11.67
CA GLY A 50 10.84 1.90 -11.83
C GLY A 50 10.91 1.10 -10.52
N ILE A 51 11.89 1.39 -9.67
CA ILE A 51 12.01 0.76 -8.35
C ILE A 51 10.89 1.23 -7.42
N VAL A 52 10.64 2.53 -7.36
CA VAL A 52 9.57 3.11 -6.54
C VAL A 52 8.21 2.55 -6.95
N LEU A 53 7.90 2.53 -8.25
CA LEU A 53 6.63 1.96 -8.74
C LEU A 53 6.53 0.47 -8.40
N GLY A 54 7.62 -0.29 -8.48
CA GLY A 54 7.66 -1.69 -8.05
C GLY A 54 7.40 -1.86 -6.55
N ILE A 55 7.94 -0.98 -5.70
CA ILE A 55 7.69 -0.97 -4.25
C ILE A 55 6.21 -0.70 -3.99
N LEU A 56 5.64 0.32 -4.64
CA LEU A 56 4.24 0.71 -4.45
C LEU A 56 3.27 -0.42 -4.83
N VAL A 57 3.55 -1.17 -5.89
CA VAL A 57 2.75 -2.37 -6.25
C VAL A 57 2.79 -3.42 -5.12
N ILE A 58 3.95 -3.62 -4.48
CA ILE A 58 4.07 -4.55 -3.36
C ILE A 58 3.35 -3.98 -2.12
N GLU A 59 3.46 -2.68 -1.86
CA GLU A 59 2.72 -2.02 -0.77
C GLU A 59 1.21 -2.19 -0.93
N ASP A 60 0.68 -2.06 -2.15
CA ASP A 60 -0.74 -2.25 -2.44
C ASP A 60 -1.20 -3.68 -2.10
N LEU A 61 -0.38 -4.70 -2.42
CA LEU A 61 -0.65 -6.10 -2.04
C LEU A 61 -0.62 -6.28 -0.51
N VAL A 62 0.37 -5.69 0.14
CA VAL A 62 0.50 -5.74 1.62
C VAL A 62 -0.68 -5.01 2.28
N ALA A 63 -1.15 -3.90 1.71
CA ALA A 63 -2.30 -3.16 2.21
C ALA A 63 -3.57 -4.02 2.26
N VAL A 64 -3.82 -4.82 1.21
CA VAL A 64 -4.97 -5.73 1.17
C VAL A 64 -4.86 -6.79 2.27
N VAL A 65 -3.69 -7.43 2.43
CA VAL A 65 -3.46 -8.40 3.50
C VAL A 65 -3.62 -7.75 4.87
N MET A 66 -3.08 -6.54 5.05
CA MET A 66 -3.19 -5.78 6.29
C MET A 66 -4.63 -5.45 6.65
N MET A 67 -5.46 -5.03 5.68
CA MET A 67 -6.89 -4.77 5.92
C MET A 67 -7.62 -6.01 6.45
N VAL A 68 -7.25 -7.18 5.95
CA VAL A 68 -7.84 -8.44 6.43
C VAL A 68 -7.38 -8.76 7.85
N VAL A 69 -6.09 -8.62 8.13
CA VAL A 69 -5.54 -8.82 9.48
C VAL A 69 -6.18 -7.85 10.46
N LEU A 70 -6.27 -6.57 10.13
CA LEU A 70 -6.90 -5.54 10.97
C LEU A 70 -8.39 -5.81 11.18
N SER A 71 -9.14 -6.24 10.16
CA SER A 71 -10.55 -6.65 10.31
C SER A 71 -10.69 -7.79 11.31
N THR A 72 -9.81 -8.79 11.21
CA THR A 72 -9.84 -9.97 12.08
C THR A 72 -9.53 -9.58 13.52
N LEU A 73 -8.51 -8.74 13.74
CA LEU A 73 -8.16 -8.25 15.08
C LEU A 73 -9.27 -7.41 15.71
N ALA A 74 -9.98 -6.62 14.91
CA ALA A 74 -11.06 -5.76 15.36
C ALA A 74 -12.31 -6.54 15.80
N VAL A 75 -12.60 -7.69 15.18
CA VAL A 75 -13.77 -8.53 15.48
C VAL A 75 -13.51 -9.45 16.67
N GLY A 76 -12.28 -9.88 16.88
CA GLY A 76 -11.86 -10.72 17.99
C GLY A 76 -11.80 -9.94 19.31
N LYS A 77 -12.92 -9.85 20.04
CA LYS A 77 -12.99 -9.16 21.35
C LYS A 77 -12.14 -9.79 22.46
N HIS A 78 -11.67 -11.01 22.28
CA HIS A 78 -10.72 -11.71 23.14
C HIS A 78 -9.67 -12.38 22.26
N PHE A 79 -8.39 -12.16 22.60
CA PHE A 79 -7.22 -12.79 21.97
C PHE A 79 -7.13 -14.29 22.32
N GLU A 80 -8.18 -15.05 22.08
CA GLU A 80 -8.08 -16.50 22.09
C GLU A 80 -7.53 -16.95 20.74
N GLY A 81 -6.33 -17.49 20.72
CA GLY A 81 -5.61 -17.89 19.50
C GLY A 81 -6.42 -18.81 18.57
N LYS A 82 -7.47 -19.45 19.08
CA LYS A 82 -8.40 -20.28 18.31
C LYS A 82 -9.28 -19.46 17.38
N GLU A 83 -9.83 -18.32 17.82
CA GLU A 83 -10.68 -17.46 17.00
C GLU A 83 -9.88 -16.76 15.88
N MET A 84 -8.65 -16.35 16.19
CA MET A 84 -7.73 -15.79 15.20
C MET A 84 -7.37 -16.82 14.13
N LEU A 85 -7.08 -18.07 14.53
CA LEU A 85 -6.79 -19.15 13.58
C LEU A 85 -8.01 -19.46 12.70
N GLU A 86 -9.21 -19.50 13.26
CA GLU A 86 -10.45 -19.72 12.51
C GLU A 86 -10.69 -18.60 11.47
N SER A 87 -10.44 -17.35 11.83
CA SER A 87 -10.58 -16.21 10.93
C SER A 87 -9.56 -16.24 9.80
N ILE A 88 -8.30 -16.60 10.10
CA ILE A 88 -7.26 -16.79 9.08
C ILE A 88 -7.62 -17.97 8.15
N LEU A 89 -8.14 -19.06 8.69
CA LEU A 89 -8.59 -20.20 7.89
C LEU A 89 -9.79 -19.84 7.01
N LYS A 90 -10.76 -19.08 7.51
CA LYS A 90 -11.90 -18.57 6.72
C LYS A 90 -11.42 -17.68 5.58
N LEU A 91 -10.46 -16.79 5.84
CA LEU A 91 -9.88 -15.96 4.79
C LEU A 91 -9.13 -16.79 3.75
N ALA A 92 -8.25 -17.69 4.20
CA ALA A 92 -7.49 -18.56 3.30
C ALA A 92 -8.45 -19.40 2.44
N ALA A 93 -9.49 -19.98 3.05
CA ALA A 93 -10.52 -20.72 2.33
C ALA A 93 -11.27 -19.85 1.30
N PHE A 94 -11.63 -18.61 1.68
CA PHE A 94 -12.26 -17.64 0.78
C PHE A 94 -11.35 -17.34 -0.43
N LEU A 95 -10.09 -16.98 -0.16
CA LEU A 95 -9.13 -16.65 -1.23
C LEU A 95 -8.85 -17.85 -2.14
N ILE A 96 -8.61 -19.04 -1.58
CA ILE A 96 -8.36 -20.27 -2.35
C ILE A 96 -9.57 -20.62 -3.20
N PHE A 97 -10.77 -20.62 -2.61
CA PHE A 97 -12.01 -20.94 -3.30
C PHE A 97 -12.27 -20.01 -4.49
N TRP A 98 -12.19 -18.69 -4.25
CA TRP A 98 -12.44 -17.70 -5.30
C TRP A 98 -11.34 -17.63 -6.33
N SER A 99 -10.06 -17.84 -5.95
CA SER A 99 -8.97 -17.97 -6.92
C SER A 99 -9.15 -19.20 -7.79
N ALA A 100 -9.43 -20.36 -7.20
CA ALA A 100 -9.65 -21.58 -7.96
C ALA A 100 -10.87 -21.49 -8.89
N LEU A 101 -12.00 -21.00 -8.36
CA LEU A 101 -13.22 -20.80 -9.15
C LEU A 101 -13.04 -19.74 -10.24
N GLY A 102 -12.38 -18.64 -9.90
CA GLY A 102 -12.17 -17.51 -10.80
C GLY A 102 -11.27 -17.82 -11.98
N ILE A 103 -10.20 -18.59 -11.77
CA ILE A 103 -9.29 -19.03 -12.85
C ILE A 103 -10.02 -19.81 -13.94
N TYR A 104 -11.06 -20.58 -13.59
CA TYR A 104 -11.85 -21.35 -14.56
C TYR A 104 -13.09 -20.61 -15.04
N LEU A 105 -13.83 -19.96 -14.14
CA LEU A 105 -15.12 -19.35 -14.42
C LEU A 105 -14.97 -18.06 -15.25
N ILE A 106 -14.06 -17.19 -14.86
CA ILE A 106 -13.94 -15.84 -15.44
C ILE A 106 -13.46 -15.90 -16.90
N PRO A 107 -12.37 -16.62 -17.25
CA PRO A 107 -11.97 -16.74 -18.65
C PRO A 107 -13.05 -17.40 -19.52
N THR A 108 -13.77 -18.39 -18.97
CA THR A 108 -14.87 -19.06 -19.69
C THR A 108 -16.03 -18.10 -19.96
N LEU A 109 -16.39 -17.29 -18.95
CA LEU A 109 -17.44 -16.27 -19.06
C LEU A 109 -17.05 -15.18 -20.06
N LEU A 110 -15.85 -14.64 -19.96
CA LEU A 110 -15.35 -13.63 -20.88
C LEU A 110 -15.24 -14.16 -22.31
N LYS A 111 -14.78 -15.41 -22.50
CA LYS A 111 -14.72 -16.06 -23.81
C LYS A 111 -16.11 -16.23 -24.45
N LYS A 112 -17.14 -16.51 -23.65
CA LYS A 112 -18.53 -16.61 -24.14
C LYS A 112 -19.08 -15.23 -24.51
N ILE A 113 -18.75 -14.21 -23.73
CA ILE A 113 -19.16 -12.82 -23.96
C ILE A 113 -18.38 -12.21 -25.14
N ARG A 114 -17.14 -12.58 -25.37
CA ARG A 114 -16.26 -12.08 -26.44
C ARG A 114 -16.92 -12.10 -27.81
N ARG A 115 -17.88 -12.98 -28.05
CA ARG A 115 -18.64 -13.07 -29.31
C ARG A 115 -19.57 -11.87 -29.55
N PHE A 116 -19.89 -11.09 -28.47
CA PHE A 116 -20.79 -9.92 -28.50
C PHE A 116 -20.06 -8.63 -28.07
N THR A 117 -18.72 -8.62 -27.98
CA THR A 117 -18.00 -7.63 -27.20
C THR A 117 -17.78 -6.33 -27.94
N SER A 118 -18.66 -5.35 -27.69
CA SER A 118 -18.28 -3.93 -27.74
C SER A 118 -17.50 -3.54 -26.46
N ASN A 119 -16.79 -2.40 -26.48
CA ASN A 119 -16.07 -1.89 -25.32
C ASN A 119 -17.01 -1.65 -24.13
N GLU A 120 -18.25 -1.22 -24.41
CA GLU A 120 -19.28 -0.94 -23.40
C GLU A 120 -19.68 -2.25 -22.67
N ILE A 121 -19.89 -3.35 -23.39
CA ILE A 121 -20.24 -4.65 -22.80
C ILE A 121 -19.10 -5.15 -21.92
N LEU A 122 -17.86 -5.01 -22.37
CA LEU A 122 -16.70 -5.42 -21.59
C LEU A 122 -16.55 -4.57 -20.32
N LEU A 123 -16.75 -3.25 -20.40
CA LEU A 123 -16.75 -2.34 -19.24
C LEU A 123 -17.81 -2.73 -18.22
N ILE A 124 -19.08 -2.87 -18.66
CA ILE A 124 -20.19 -3.21 -17.77
C ILE A 124 -19.97 -4.59 -17.13
N THR A 125 -19.46 -5.58 -17.91
CA THR A 125 -19.19 -6.91 -17.39
C THR A 125 -18.07 -6.87 -16.33
N SER A 126 -16.99 -6.15 -16.59
CA SER A 126 -15.86 -6.05 -15.65
C SER A 126 -16.27 -5.37 -14.35
N LEU A 127 -17.02 -4.26 -14.44
CA LEU A 127 -17.55 -3.57 -13.26
C LEU A 127 -18.60 -4.41 -12.53
N GLY A 128 -19.48 -5.10 -13.27
CA GLY A 128 -20.49 -6.00 -12.69
C GLY A 128 -19.87 -7.16 -11.94
N LEU A 129 -18.81 -7.78 -12.48
CA LEU A 129 -18.05 -8.83 -11.80
C LEU A 129 -17.36 -8.28 -10.54
N CYS A 130 -16.75 -7.10 -10.64
CA CYS A 130 -16.09 -6.44 -9.51
C CYS A 130 -17.09 -6.17 -8.38
N LEU A 131 -18.21 -5.51 -8.67
CA LEU A 131 -19.25 -5.20 -7.69
C LEU A 131 -19.92 -6.47 -7.13
N GLY A 132 -20.13 -7.49 -7.97
CA GLY A 132 -20.62 -8.80 -7.54
C GLY A 132 -19.70 -9.45 -6.52
N MET A 133 -18.38 -9.43 -6.75
CA MET A 133 -17.40 -9.96 -5.80
C MET A 133 -17.35 -9.13 -4.52
N VAL A 134 -17.46 -7.81 -4.60
CA VAL A 134 -17.57 -6.92 -3.44
C VAL A 134 -18.79 -7.33 -2.57
N MET A 135 -19.94 -7.57 -3.19
CA MET A 135 -21.13 -8.03 -2.46
C MET A 135 -20.94 -9.40 -1.81
N ILE A 136 -20.25 -10.31 -2.47
CA ILE A 136 -19.98 -11.65 -1.92
C ILE A 136 -18.99 -11.53 -0.75
N ALA A 137 -17.91 -10.78 -0.91
CA ALA A 137 -16.91 -10.57 0.14
C ALA A 137 -17.55 -9.92 1.39
N THR A 138 -18.35 -8.89 1.22
CA THR A 138 -19.02 -8.20 2.34
C THR A 138 -20.03 -9.09 3.06
N LYS A 139 -20.79 -9.93 2.33
CA LYS A 139 -21.66 -10.95 2.93
C LYS A 139 -20.89 -12.04 3.68
N ALA A 140 -19.68 -12.35 3.25
CA ALA A 140 -18.79 -13.29 3.95
C ALA A 140 -18.08 -12.68 5.17
N GLY A 141 -18.31 -11.38 5.46
CA GLY A 141 -17.72 -10.66 6.59
C GLY A 141 -16.36 -10.02 6.28
N PHE A 142 -15.96 -9.96 5.00
CA PHE A 142 -14.74 -9.30 4.56
C PHE A 142 -14.99 -7.87 4.07
N SER A 143 -13.90 -7.11 3.88
CA SER A 143 -13.99 -5.73 3.37
C SER A 143 -14.39 -5.70 1.88
N ALA A 144 -15.09 -4.63 1.49
CA ALA A 144 -15.41 -4.36 0.09
C ALA A 144 -14.16 -4.26 -0.79
N ALA A 145 -13.09 -3.67 -0.25
CA ALA A 145 -11.81 -3.52 -0.94
C ALA A 145 -11.16 -4.89 -1.25
N LEU A 146 -11.24 -5.87 -0.33
CA LEU A 146 -10.76 -7.23 -0.58
C LEU A 146 -11.53 -7.87 -1.75
N GLY A 147 -12.85 -7.72 -1.77
CA GLY A 147 -13.67 -8.26 -2.87
C GLY A 147 -13.28 -7.66 -4.23
N ALA A 148 -13.12 -6.34 -4.29
CA ALA A 148 -12.69 -5.64 -5.49
C ALA A 148 -11.30 -6.08 -5.95
N PHE A 149 -10.36 -6.21 -5.01
CA PHE A 149 -8.99 -6.66 -5.29
C PHE A 149 -8.96 -8.09 -5.84
N VAL A 150 -9.67 -9.02 -5.22
CA VAL A 150 -9.73 -10.43 -5.68
C VAL A 150 -10.27 -10.49 -7.11
N MET A 151 -11.34 -9.76 -7.43
CA MET A 151 -11.87 -9.74 -8.79
C MET A 151 -10.91 -9.07 -9.77
N GLY A 152 -10.29 -7.95 -9.37
CA GLY A 152 -9.29 -7.27 -10.19
C GLY A 152 -8.10 -8.18 -10.54
N SER A 153 -7.59 -8.94 -9.56
CA SER A 153 -6.52 -9.91 -9.76
C SER A 153 -6.92 -11.02 -10.72
N LEU A 154 -8.15 -11.54 -10.61
CA LEU A 154 -8.66 -12.57 -11.52
C LEU A 154 -8.85 -12.05 -12.95
N LEU A 155 -9.29 -10.80 -13.11
CA LEU A 155 -9.40 -10.18 -14.43
C LEU A 155 -8.04 -9.88 -15.05
N ALA A 156 -7.03 -9.56 -14.23
CA ALA A 156 -5.66 -9.31 -14.67
C ALA A 156 -4.98 -10.55 -15.28
N GLU A 157 -5.39 -11.76 -14.90
CA GLU A 157 -4.89 -13.02 -15.47
C GLU A 157 -5.58 -13.41 -16.79
N THR A 158 -6.56 -12.64 -17.27
CA THR A 158 -7.31 -12.93 -18.49
C THR A 158 -6.64 -12.38 -19.74
N VAL A 159 -6.96 -12.95 -20.90
CA VAL A 159 -6.46 -12.47 -22.20
C VAL A 159 -6.93 -11.03 -22.50
N GLU A 160 -8.06 -10.62 -21.91
CA GLU A 160 -8.66 -9.29 -22.10
C GLU A 160 -8.13 -8.25 -21.10
N ALA A 161 -7.18 -8.60 -20.22
CA ALA A 161 -6.70 -7.76 -19.13
C ALA A 161 -6.28 -6.36 -19.57
N GLU A 162 -5.42 -6.26 -20.59
CA GLU A 162 -4.91 -4.97 -21.11
C GLU A 162 -6.06 -4.10 -21.62
N LYS A 163 -7.02 -4.69 -22.33
CA LYS A 163 -8.19 -3.99 -22.83
C LYS A 163 -9.10 -3.54 -21.69
N ILE A 164 -9.31 -4.39 -20.67
CA ILE A 164 -10.10 -4.06 -19.47
C ILE A 164 -9.47 -2.87 -18.74
N VAL A 165 -8.16 -2.89 -18.51
CA VAL A 165 -7.44 -1.79 -17.86
C VAL A 165 -7.69 -0.48 -18.61
N HIS A 166 -7.55 -0.48 -19.94
CA HIS A 166 -7.71 0.73 -20.75
C HIS A 166 -9.12 1.30 -20.70
N ILE A 167 -10.18 0.46 -20.76
CA ILE A 167 -11.57 0.93 -20.76
C ILE A 167 -12.08 1.29 -19.37
N VAL A 168 -11.53 0.68 -18.29
CA VAL A 168 -11.89 0.97 -16.89
C VAL A 168 -11.17 2.23 -16.39
N GLN A 169 -10.03 2.59 -16.96
CA GLN A 169 -9.22 3.73 -16.51
C GLN A 169 -10.01 5.05 -16.37
N PRO A 170 -10.83 5.50 -17.35
CA PRO A 170 -11.61 6.73 -17.19
C PRO A 170 -12.60 6.67 -16.03
N VAL A 171 -13.20 5.49 -15.78
CA VAL A 171 -14.12 5.27 -14.67
C VAL A 171 -13.38 5.35 -13.34
N LYS A 172 -12.21 4.69 -13.24
CA LYS A 172 -11.32 4.78 -12.09
C LYS A 172 -10.96 6.24 -11.79
N ASP A 173 -10.54 7.00 -12.81
CA ASP A 173 -10.10 8.39 -12.64
C ASP A 173 -11.24 9.29 -12.18
N LEU A 174 -12.46 9.07 -12.70
CA LEU A 174 -13.67 9.77 -12.26
C LEU A 174 -13.96 9.48 -10.78
N PHE A 175 -14.06 8.21 -10.41
CA PHE A 175 -14.37 7.84 -9.03
C PHE A 175 -13.25 8.21 -8.05
N ALA A 176 -11.98 8.13 -8.45
CA ALA A 176 -10.87 8.62 -7.67
C ALA A 176 -10.99 10.13 -7.40
N SER A 177 -11.34 10.92 -8.42
CA SER A 177 -11.56 12.36 -8.26
C SER A 177 -12.71 12.68 -7.30
N ILE A 178 -13.85 11.98 -7.44
CA ILE A 178 -15.00 12.10 -6.53
C ILE A 178 -14.60 11.73 -5.11
N PHE A 179 -13.83 10.64 -4.94
CA PHE A 179 -13.33 10.19 -3.65
C PHE A 179 -12.48 11.25 -2.97
N PHE A 180 -11.47 11.80 -3.68
CA PHE A 180 -10.59 12.83 -3.12
C PHE A 180 -11.34 14.13 -2.77
N VAL A 181 -12.31 14.53 -3.59
CA VAL A 181 -13.17 15.68 -3.26
C VAL A 181 -14.01 15.38 -2.01
N SER A 182 -14.63 14.20 -1.92
CA SER A 182 -15.42 13.80 -0.75
C SER A 182 -14.59 13.77 0.53
N VAL A 183 -13.37 13.20 0.45
CA VAL A 183 -12.42 13.17 1.58
C VAL A 183 -12.00 14.59 1.96
N GLY A 184 -11.71 15.45 0.96
CA GLY A 184 -11.40 16.86 1.21
C GLY A 184 -12.54 17.62 1.91
N MET A 185 -13.79 17.33 1.56
CA MET A 185 -14.97 17.92 2.21
C MET A 185 -15.18 17.46 3.66
N MET A 186 -14.59 16.33 4.06
CA MET A 186 -14.63 15.85 5.44
C MET A 186 -13.64 16.57 6.36
N ILE A 187 -12.75 17.40 5.80
CA ILE A 187 -11.81 18.19 6.57
C ILE A 187 -12.56 19.34 7.22
N ASP A 188 -12.69 19.29 8.54
CA ASP A 188 -13.16 20.42 9.33
C ASP A 188 -11.95 21.26 9.78
N PRO A 189 -11.86 22.54 9.36
CA PRO A 189 -10.78 23.43 9.78
C PRO A 189 -10.69 23.59 11.30
N ALA A 190 -11.79 23.53 12.02
CA ALA A 190 -11.81 23.62 13.48
C ALA A 190 -11.13 22.39 14.10
N MET A 191 -11.43 21.18 13.61
CA MET A 191 -10.76 19.95 14.04
C MET A 191 -9.26 19.94 13.67
N MET A 192 -8.88 20.49 12.51
CA MET A 192 -7.46 20.62 12.15
C MET A 192 -6.69 21.48 13.15
N TRP A 193 -7.31 22.54 13.68
CA TRP A 193 -6.69 23.39 14.67
C TRP A 193 -6.63 22.72 16.05
N GLU A 194 -7.67 22.03 16.44
CA GLU A 194 -7.73 21.25 17.69
C GLU A 194 -6.68 20.13 17.72
N TYR A 195 -6.52 19.40 16.61
CA TYR A 195 -5.54 18.30 16.47
C TYR A 195 -4.26 18.70 15.74
N ALA A 196 -3.90 19.99 15.71
CA ALA A 196 -2.73 20.50 15.00
C ALA A 196 -1.42 19.82 15.45
N VAL A 197 -1.26 19.57 16.75
CA VAL A 197 -0.06 18.91 17.29
C VAL A 197 0.05 17.45 16.82
N PRO A 198 -0.96 16.58 16.98
CA PRO A 198 -0.95 15.26 16.36
C PRO A 198 -0.68 15.26 14.86
N ILE A 199 -1.35 16.12 14.10
CA ILE A 199 -1.17 16.23 12.64
C ILE A 199 0.29 16.58 12.30
N PHE A 200 0.88 17.57 13.00
CA PHE A 200 2.27 17.98 12.78
C PHE A 200 3.26 16.85 13.10
N ILE A 201 3.09 16.19 14.24
CA ILE A 201 3.97 15.09 14.66
C ILE A 201 3.88 13.92 13.68
N LEU A 202 2.66 13.51 13.31
CA LEU A 202 2.46 12.41 12.38
C LEU A 202 2.98 12.75 10.97
N THR A 203 2.79 13.98 10.50
CA THR A 203 3.36 14.44 9.24
C THR A 203 4.89 14.33 9.25
N LEU A 204 5.54 14.86 10.29
CA LEU A 204 7.00 14.80 10.42
C LEU A 204 7.49 13.34 10.50
N LEU A 205 6.77 12.51 11.22
CA LEU A 205 7.08 11.08 11.38
C LEU A 205 6.94 10.33 10.06
N VAL A 206 5.92 10.60 9.25
CA VAL A 206 5.78 10.02 7.91
C VAL A 206 6.91 10.47 7.00
N LEU A 207 7.17 11.77 6.92
CA LEU A 207 8.23 12.31 6.06
C LEU A 207 9.61 11.73 6.43
N SER A 208 9.98 11.77 7.71
CA SER A 208 11.27 11.26 8.17
C SER A 208 11.35 9.73 8.11
N GLY A 209 10.31 9.06 8.56
CA GLY A 209 10.26 7.60 8.60
C GLY A 209 10.31 6.97 7.21
N GLN A 210 9.51 7.46 6.26
CA GLN A 210 9.53 6.95 4.89
C GLN A 210 10.88 7.21 4.21
N VAL A 211 11.47 8.40 4.39
CA VAL A 211 12.82 8.68 3.90
C VAL A 211 13.82 7.69 4.46
N LEU A 212 13.84 7.49 5.78
CA LEU A 212 14.82 6.63 6.43
C LEU A 212 14.62 5.15 6.05
N PHE A 213 13.42 4.61 6.28
CA PHE A 213 13.16 3.17 6.07
C PHE A 213 13.00 2.80 4.60
N GLY A 214 12.42 3.69 3.77
CA GLY A 214 12.35 3.50 2.33
C GLY A 214 13.75 3.50 1.71
N SER A 215 14.60 4.47 2.05
CA SER A 215 15.99 4.49 1.58
C SER A 215 16.78 3.27 2.07
N PHE A 216 16.64 2.91 3.34
CA PHE A 216 17.33 1.77 3.91
C PHE A 216 16.90 0.44 3.26
N GLY A 217 15.59 0.24 3.05
CA GLY A 217 15.06 -0.95 2.37
C GLY A 217 15.59 -1.09 0.93
N VAL A 218 15.62 0.01 0.18
CA VAL A 218 16.16 0.01 -1.18
C VAL A 218 17.68 -0.22 -1.17
N LEU A 219 18.41 0.32 -0.21
CA LEU A 219 19.85 0.08 -0.05
C LEU A 219 20.13 -1.39 0.28
N LEU A 220 19.36 -2.00 1.19
CA LEU A 220 19.45 -3.43 1.51
C LEU A 220 19.16 -4.34 0.31
N SER A 221 18.35 -3.88 -0.65
CA SER A 221 18.11 -4.62 -1.89
C SER A 221 19.29 -4.58 -2.88
N GLY A 222 20.41 -3.95 -2.49
CA GLY A 222 21.63 -3.86 -3.31
C GLY A 222 21.58 -2.73 -4.35
N GLN A 223 20.73 -1.74 -4.17
CA GLN A 223 20.69 -0.57 -5.06
C GLN A 223 21.71 0.50 -4.60
N PRO A 224 22.28 1.28 -5.55
CA PRO A 224 23.18 2.38 -5.22
C PRO A 224 22.56 3.39 -4.24
N LEU A 225 23.37 3.99 -3.38
CA LEU A 225 22.95 4.96 -2.36
C LEU A 225 22.10 6.10 -2.94
N LYS A 226 22.47 6.63 -4.11
CA LYS A 226 21.71 7.66 -4.81
C LYS A 226 20.28 7.20 -5.10
N ILE A 227 20.12 6.03 -5.68
CA ILE A 227 18.83 5.43 -6.01
C ILE A 227 18.03 5.16 -4.73
N ALA A 228 18.68 4.67 -3.68
CA ALA A 228 18.05 4.41 -2.40
C ALA A 228 17.45 5.68 -1.78
N ILE A 229 18.23 6.77 -1.73
CA ILE A 229 17.77 8.06 -1.20
C ILE A 229 16.63 8.63 -2.06
N GLN A 230 16.78 8.66 -3.39
CA GLN A 230 15.73 9.13 -4.29
C GLN A 230 14.42 8.35 -4.12
N SER A 231 14.52 7.03 -3.92
CA SER A 231 13.34 6.18 -3.69
C SER A 231 12.66 6.50 -2.35
N GLY A 232 13.41 6.59 -1.25
CA GLY A 232 12.85 6.91 0.06
C GLY A 232 12.15 8.27 0.10
N PHE A 233 12.75 9.29 -0.52
CA PHE A 233 12.15 10.62 -0.63
C PHE A 233 10.89 10.64 -1.50
N SER A 234 10.74 9.67 -2.40
CA SER A 234 9.56 9.57 -3.27
C SER A 234 8.38 8.87 -2.60
N LEU A 235 8.57 8.15 -1.49
CA LEU A 235 7.55 7.39 -0.78
C LEU A 235 6.91 8.15 0.40
N THR A 236 7.14 9.45 0.54
CA THR A 236 6.84 10.24 1.74
C THR A 236 5.38 10.66 1.92
N GLN A 237 4.47 10.27 1.06
CA GLN A 237 3.04 10.59 1.16
C GLN A 237 2.24 9.42 1.76
N VAL A 238 1.15 9.76 2.43
CA VAL A 238 0.15 8.80 2.89
C VAL A 238 -0.85 8.52 1.77
N GLY A 239 -1.03 7.24 1.41
CA GLY A 239 -1.84 6.81 0.28
C GLY A 239 -3.32 6.62 0.57
N GLU A 240 -4.06 6.28 -0.49
CA GLU A 240 -5.50 6.03 -0.45
C GLU A 240 -5.87 4.82 0.44
N PHE A 241 -5.02 3.82 0.55
CA PHE A 241 -5.25 2.69 1.44
C PHE A 241 -5.31 3.09 2.93
N ALA A 242 -4.64 4.18 3.32
CA ALA A 242 -4.76 4.70 4.68
C ALA A 242 -6.20 5.14 4.99
N PHE A 243 -6.90 5.76 4.04
CA PHE A 243 -8.30 6.13 4.21
C PHE A 243 -9.23 4.91 4.27
N ILE A 244 -8.94 3.87 3.49
CA ILE A 244 -9.70 2.62 3.51
C ILE A 244 -9.52 1.93 4.87
N ILE A 245 -8.30 1.86 5.39
CA ILE A 245 -8.01 1.34 6.74
C ILE A 245 -8.70 2.19 7.81
N ALA A 246 -8.65 3.51 7.69
CA ALA A 246 -9.33 4.41 8.64
C ALA A 246 -10.85 4.22 8.63
N SER A 247 -11.45 4.15 7.44
CA SER A 247 -12.89 3.87 7.26
C SER A 247 -13.27 2.50 7.82
N LEU A 248 -12.44 1.49 7.64
CA LEU A 248 -12.63 0.16 8.23
C LEU A 248 -12.65 0.25 9.76
N GLY A 249 -11.69 0.94 10.38
CA GLY A 249 -11.65 1.13 11.83
C GLY A 249 -12.88 1.84 12.38
N VAL A 250 -13.36 2.86 11.69
CA VAL A 250 -14.60 3.57 12.05
C VAL A 250 -15.81 2.66 11.90
N SER A 251 -15.94 1.91 10.80
CA SER A 251 -17.07 1.01 10.54
C SER A 251 -17.18 -0.13 11.56
N LEU A 252 -16.03 -0.59 12.07
CA LEU A 252 -15.95 -1.61 13.11
C LEU A 252 -16.05 -1.04 14.53
N ASN A 253 -16.14 0.29 14.69
CA ASN A 253 -16.15 1.01 15.97
C ASN A 253 -14.97 0.65 16.90
N VAL A 254 -13.79 0.45 16.33
CA VAL A 254 -12.57 0.08 17.08
C VAL A 254 -11.52 1.19 17.11
N THR A 255 -11.72 2.25 16.33
CA THR A 255 -10.82 3.40 16.29
C THR A 255 -11.50 4.65 16.84
N ASP A 256 -10.69 5.56 17.38
CA ASP A 256 -11.14 6.86 17.84
C ASP A 256 -11.68 7.69 16.68
N LYS A 257 -12.80 8.41 16.88
CA LYS A 257 -13.51 9.15 15.82
C LYS A 257 -12.65 10.23 15.16
N TYR A 258 -11.70 10.82 15.89
CA TYR A 258 -10.83 11.87 15.38
C TYR A 258 -9.67 11.34 14.54
N LEU A 259 -9.38 10.03 14.60
CA LEU A 259 -8.27 9.43 13.87
C LEU A 259 -8.43 9.57 12.35
N TYR A 260 -9.64 9.39 11.84
CA TYR A 260 -9.93 9.54 10.41
C TYR A 260 -9.64 10.96 9.89
N PRO A 261 -10.19 12.04 10.47
CA PRO A 261 -9.87 13.41 10.06
C PRO A 261 -8.38 13.76 10.19
N VAL A 262 -7.71 13.27 11.22
CA VAL A 262 -6.27 13.49 11.42
C VAL A 262 -5.46 12.87 10.27
N ILE A 263 -5.74 11.62 9.91
CA ILE A 263 -5.07 10.94 8.79
C ILE A 263 -5.33 11.63 7.45
N VAL A 264 -6.56 12.11 7.24
CA VAL A 264 -6.90 12.89 6.04
C VAL A 264 -6.03 14.15 5.96
N ALA A 265 -5.91 14.89 7.06
CA ALA A 265 -5.08 16.10 7.11
C ALA A 265 -3.60 15.79 6.86
N VAL A 266 -3.04 14.75 7.49
CA VAL A 266 -1.66 14.29 7.27
C VAL A 266 -1.45 13.92 5.80
N SER A 267 -2.38 13.18 5.19
CA SER A 267 -2.28 12.79 3.79
C SER A 267 -2.29 13.99 2.85
N VAL A 268 -3.17 14.95 3.05
CA VAL A 268 -3.22 16.17 2.22
C VAL A 268 -1.90 16.95 2.32
N ILE A 269 -1.37 17.13 3.53
CA ILE A 269 -0.10 17.85 3.74
C ILE A 269 1.05 17.09 3.08
N THR A 270 1.15 15.78 3.29
CA THR A 270 2.23 14.96 2.72
C THR A 270 2.13 14.87 1.19
N THR A 271 0.92 14.82 0.63
CA THR A 271 0.67 14.88 -0.81
C THR A 271 1.18 16.19 -1.41
N PHE A 272 0.83 17.32 -0.78
CA PHE A 272 1.31 18.64 -1.20
C PHE A 272 2.84 18.74 -1.14
N LEU A 273 3.46 18.13 -0.13
CA LEU A 273 4.92 18.13 0.04
C LEU A 273 5.66 17.17 -0.89
N THR A 274 4.99 16.19 -1.48
CA THR A 274 5.61 15.13 -2.30
C THR A 274 6.54 15.66 -3.40
N PRO A 275 6.15 16.61 -4.27
CA PRO A 275 7.05 17.13 -5.31
C PRO A 275 8.30 17.81 -4.74
N TYR A 276 8.17 18.46 -3.58
CA TYR A 276 9.29 19.11 -2.91
C TYR A 276 10.23 18.06 -2.30
N MET A 277 9.70 17.00 -1.69
CA MET A 277 10.48 15.88 -1.18
C MET A 277 11.26 15.19 -2.29
N ILE A 278 10.62 14.90 -3.44
CA ILE A 278 11.30 14.31 -4.59
C ILE A 278 12.47 15.19 -5.05
N ARG A 279 12.28 16.51 -5.15
CA ARG A 279 13.35 17.45 -5.52
C ARG A 279 14.46 17.52 -4.47
N LEU A 280 14.11 17.43 -3.19
CA LEU A 280 15.07 17.47 -2.08
C LEU A 280 15.97 16.24 -2.03
N SER A 281 15.61 15.16 -2.69
CA SER A 281 16.39 13.92 -2.72
C SER A 281 17.80 14.08 -3.28
N GLU A 282 17.97 14.90 -4.32
CA GLU A 282 19.28 15.13 -4.95
C GLU A 282 20.22 15.96 -4.04
N PRO A 283 19.81 17.11 -3.48
CA PRO A 283 20.64 17.82 -2.49
C PRO A 283 20.93 16.97 -1.25
N ALA A 284 19.95 16.21 -0.75
CA ALA A 284 20.15 15.31 0.38
C ALA A 284 21.19 14.22 0.08
N TYR A 285 21.13 13.60 -1.09
CA TYR A 285 22.14 12.65 -1.53
C TYR A 285 23.53 13.30 -1.54
N ARG A 286 23.68 14.48 -2.16
CA ARG A 286 24.98 15.19 -2.22
C ARG A 286 25.52 15.54 -0.84
N PHE A 287 24.65 15.98 0.07
CA PHE A 287 25.04 16.27 1.44
C PHE A 287 25.55 15.03 2.17
N ILE A 288 24.84 13.90 2.05
CA ILE A 288 25.24 12.62 2.65
C ILE A 288 26.54 12.12 2.01
N ASP A 289 26.66 12.19 0.69
CA ASP A 289 27.85 11.70 -0.05
C ASP A 289 29.12 12.47 0.35
N ILE A 290 29.04 13.79 0.55
CA ILE A 290 30.18 14.63 0.96
C ILE A 290 30.61 14.31 2.40
N HIS A 291 29.68 14.05 3.31
CA HIS A 291 29.96 13.84 4.73
C HIS A 291 30.21 12.37 5.10
N MET A 292 30.00 11.46 4.16
CA MET A 292 30.19 10.02 4.39
C MET A 292 31.68 9.66 4.36
N PRO A 293 32.20 8.90 5.36
CA PRO A 293 33.57 8.37 5.35
C PRO A 293 33.85 7.51 4.12
N GLU A 294 35.05 7.63 3.56
CA GLU A 294 35.44 6.86 2.35
C GLU A 294 35.34 5.35 2.54
N SER A 295 35.69 4.84 3.72
CA SER A 295 35.56 3.41 4.04
C SER A 295 34.12 2.89 3.92
N LEU A 296 33.13 3.73 4.27
CA LEU A 296 31.72 3.36 4.13
C LEU A 296 31.24 3.46 2.69
N LYS A 297 31.75 4.44 1.93
CA LYS A 297 31.50 4.53 0.47
C LYS A 297 31.98 3.30 -0.25
N ASP A 298 33.24 2.90 0.00
CA ASP A 298 33.83 1.71 -0.62
C ASP A 298 33.08 0.45 -0.27
N TYR A 299 32.66 0.30 0.99
CA TYR A 299 31.81 -0.82 1.41
C TYR A 299 30.48 -0.85 0.66
N LEU A 300 29.79 0.29 0.55
CA LEU A 300 28.52 0.38 -0.17
C LEU A 300 28.68 0.11 -1.67
N VAL A 301 29.75 0.59 -2.29
CA VAL A 301 30.04 0.32 -3.70
C VAL A 301 30.29 -1.18 -3.93
N HIS A 302 31.06 -1.83 -3.07
CA HIS A 302 31.29 -3.28 -3.16
C HIS A 302 30.00 -4.09 -2.91
N TYR A 303 29.20 -3.69 -1.93
CA TYR A 303 27.92 -4.33 -1.63
C TYR A 303 26.96 -4.24 -2.82
N THR A 304 26.82 -3.06 -3.43
CA THR A 304 25.91 -2.84 -4.55
C THR A 304 26.40 -3.48 -5.85
N SER A 305 27.72 -3.49 -6.11
CA SER A 305 28.31 -4.16 -7.29
C SER A 305 28.22 -5.68 -7.19
N GLY A 306 28.44 -6.25 -6.00
CA GLY A 306 28.25 -7.69 -5.75
C GLY A 306 26.81 -8.15 -5.94
N ALA A 307 25.83 -7.35 -5.53
CA ALA A 307 24.42 -7.64 -5.73
C ALA A 307 23.99 -7.59 -7.21
N MET A 308 24.61 -6.73 -8.02
CA MET A 308 24.33 -6.66 -9.47
C MET A 308 24.85 -7.88 -10.24
N THR A 309 25.98 -8.45 -9.85
CA THR A 309 26.57 -9.63 -10.52
C THR A 309 25.78 -10.91 -10.25
N VAL A 310 25.16 -11.05 -9.10
CA VAL A 310 24.33 -12.23 -8.75
C VAL A 310 23.00 -12.26 -9.52
N LYS A 311 22.52 -11.12 -10.02
CA LYS A 311 21.19 -10.97 -10.63
C LYS A 311 21.05 -11.64 -12.01
N HIS A 312 22.14 -12.12 -12.62
CA HIS A 312 22.09 -12.70 -13.99
C HIS A 312 21.95 -14.22 -14.06
N GLN A 313 21.88 -14.95 -12.95
CA GLN A 313 21.75 -16.42 -12.94
C GLN A 313 20.62 -16.99 -12.06
N GLY A 314 19.60 -16.25 -11.76
CA GLY A 314 18.51 -16.69 -10.88
C GLY A 314 17.25 -17.10 -11.62
N THR A 315 17.00 -18.40 -11.75
CA THR A 315 15.72 -18.98 -12.16
C THR A 315 14.54 -18.37 -11.39
N TRP A 316 13.41 -18.14 -12.06
CA TRP A 316 12.12 -17.65 -11.53
C TRP A 316 11.73 -18.27 -10.17
N HIS A 317 12.05 -19.54 -9.94
CA HIS A 317 11.81 -20.25 -8.67
C HIS A 317 12.55 -19.65 -7.46
N LYS A 318 13.75 -19.12 -7.64
CA LYS A 318 14.48 -18.44 -6.55
C LYS A 318 13.89 -17.08 -6.23
N LEU A 319 13.39 -16.36 -7.24
CA LEU A 319 12.71 -15.06 -7.07
C LEU A 319 11.39 -15.23 -6.32
N ILE A 320 10.53 -16.17 -6.76
CA ILE A 320 9.26 -16.48 -6.09
C ILE A 320 9.49 -16.95 -4.65
N ARG A 321 10.47 -17.82 -4.43
CA ARG A 321 10.83 -18.28 -3.07
C ARG A 321 11.34 -17.14 -2.18
N SER A 322 12.16 -16.24 -2.72
CA SER A 322 12.63 -15.05 -1.99
C SER A 322 11.49 -14.09 -1.66
N MET A 323 10.57 -13.86 -2.59
CA MET A 323 9.37 -13.03 -2.35
C MET A 323 8.44 -13.67 -1.31
N LEU A 324 8.17 -14.98 -1.41
CA LEU A 324 7.36 -15.70 -0.44
C LEU A 324 8.00 -15.69 0.96
N VAL A 325 9.30 -15.91 1.05
CA VAL A 325 10.03 -15.84 2.33
C VAL A 325 9.98 -14.45 2.92
N SER A 326 10.15 -13.39 2.11
CA SER A 326 10.07 -12.01 2.58
C SER A 326 8.66 -11.66 3.05
N VAL A 327 7.62 -12.00 2.30
CA VAL A 327 6.21 -11.78 2.69
C VAL A 327 5.88 -12.55 3.95
N THR A 328 6.32 -13.81 4.06
CA THR A 328 6.10 -14.63 5.27
C THR A 328 6.86 -14.06 6.47
N LEU A 329 8.09 -13.59 6.28
CA LEU A 329 8.89 -12.96 7.32
C LEU A 329 8.23 -11.66 7.81
N TYR A 330 7.76 -10.82 6.89
CA TYR A 330 7.02 -9.59 7.25
C TYR A 330 5.71 -9.90 7.95
N LEU A 331 4.97 -10.92 7.53
CA LEU A 331 3.76 -11.38 8.21
C LEU A 331 4.07 -11.88 9.63
N VAL A 332 5.11 -12.69 9.80
CA VAL A 332 5.54 -13.19 11.11
C VAL A 332 6.00 -12.04 12.02
N VAL A 333 6.77 -11.09 11.48
CA VAL A 333 7.20 -9.90 12.23
C VAL A 333 6.01 -9.04 12.61
N CYS A 334 5.05 -8.80 11.71
CA CYS A 334 3.83 -8.08 12.03
C CYS A 334 3.00 -8.80 13.11
N VAL A 335 2.80 -10.10 12.99
CA VAL A 335 2.07 -10.90 13.98
C VAL A 335 2.80 -10.89 15.32
N PHE A 336 4.12 -11.06 15.34
CA PHE A 336 4.93 -11.03 16.56
C PHE A 336 4.82 -9.68 17.29
N PHE A 337 4.85 -8.56 16.57
CA PHE A 337 4.66 -7.23 17.16
C PHE A 337 3.23 -6.91 17.56
N ILE A 338 2.25 -7.64 17.06
CA ILE A 338 0.84 -7.49 17.43
C ILE A 338 0.54 -8.31 18.70
N THR A 339 1.31 -9.38 18.96
CA THR A 339 1.12 -10.29 20.13
C THR A 339 1.96 -9.90 21.35
N LEU A 340 2.87 -8.96 21.24
CA LEU A 340 3.62 -8.33 22.34
C LEU A 340 2.90 -7.07 22.83
#